data_8a6501409add778cb247ada0ae53ebd4
#
_entry.id   8a6501409add778cb247ada0ae53ebd4
#
_cell.length_a   1.000
_cell.length_b   1.000
_cell.length_c   1.000
_cell.angle_alpha   90.00
_cell.angle_beta   90.00
_cell.angle_gamma   90.00
#
_symmetry.space_group_name_H-M   'P 1'
#
loop_
_entity.id
_entity.type
_entity.pdbx_description
1 polymer ?
#
loop_
_entity_poly.entity_id
_entity_poly.type
_entity_poly.pdbx_seq_one_letter_code
_entity_poly.pdbx_strand_id
1 'polypeptide(L)'
;PTAEALVESAFSHLELLEKQGFYDTCVSMKSSTVPVMVAACRLFRQRCDYPLHIGVTETGPVRMGMIKSAMGIGALLLDGIGETVRVSLTADPVQEVYAAKEILRAAGLRKEGVNIISCPTCGRTSIDLIGLVEQGDRALQGCEKNITVAVMGCVVNGPGEAREADIGIAGGKD
;
A
#
# COMPACT_ATOMS: atom_id res chain seq x y z
N PRO A 1 20.84 -4.77 12.44
CA PRO A 1 21.11 -5.67 11.29
C PRO A 1 21.30 -4.85 10.03
N THR A 2 22.17 -5.33 9.12
CA THR A 2 22.33 -4.76 7.79
C THR A 2 21.54 -5.59 6.77
N ALA A 3 21.32 -5.04 5.58
CA ALA A 3 20.64 -5.77 4.51
C ALA A 3 21.40 -7.05 4.13
N GLU A 4 22.73 -6.97 4.06
CA GLU A 4 23.61 -8.10 3.74
C GLU A 4 23.51 -9.22 4.77
N ALA A 5 23.52 -8.87 6.05
CA ALA A 5 23.40 -9.85 7.14
C ALA A 5 22.06 -10.59 7.12
N LEU A 6 20.96 -9.89 6.79
CA LEU A 6 19.63 -10.50 6.62
C LEU A 6 19.63 -11.49 5.45
N VAL A 7 20.23 -11.12 4.33
CA VAL A 7 20.33 -11.96 3.14
C VAL A 7 21.21 -13.19 3.38
N GLU A 8 22.36 -13.01 4.01
CA GLU A 8 23.27 -14.11 4.36
C GLU A 8 22.59 -15.12 5.30
N SER A 9 21.88 -14.63 6.32
CA SER A 9 21.08 -15.47 7.20
C SER A 9 19.99 -16.24 6.43
N ALA A 10 19.28 -15.59 5.51
CA ALA A 10 18.25 -16.24 4.70
C ALA A 10 18.84 -17.39 3.86
N PHE A 11 19.96 -17.14 3.18
CA PHE A 11 20.63 -18.19 2.38
C PHE A 11 21.14 -19.34 3.23
N SER A 12 21.69 -19.09 4.41
CA SER A 12 22.14 -20.17 5.29
C SER A 12 20.99 -21.10 5.72
N HIS A 13 19.79 -20.56 5.93
CA HIS A 13 18.60 -21.38 6.22
C HIS A 13 18.09 -22.12 4.99
N LEU A 14 18.08 -21.48 3.83
CA LEU A 14 17.70 -22.14 2.57
C LEU A 14 18.59 -23.33 2.26
N GLU A 15 19.92 -23.19 2.40
CA GLU A 15 20.86 -24.28 2.21
C GLU A 15 20.58 -25.49 3.12
N LEU A 16 20.17 -25.24 4.36
CA LEU A 16 19.80 -26.33 5.28
C LEU A 16 18.56 -27.08 4.80
N LEU A 17 17.54 -26.37 4.29
CA LEU A 17 16.32 -26.98 3.75
C LEU A 17 16.62 -27.74 2.45
N GLU A 18 17.37 -27.14 1.55
CA GLU A 18 17.77 -27.74 0.27
C GLU A 18 18.58 -29.01 0.46
N LYS A 19 19.50 -29.07 1.46
CA LYS A 19 20.23 -30.29 1.84
C LYS A 19 19.31 -31.45 2.27
N GLN A 20 18.08 -31.11 2.72
CA GLN A 20 17.06 -32.11 3.05
C GLN A 20 16.10 -32.38 1.87
N GLY A 21 16.36 -31.81 0.70
CA GLY A 21 15.50 -31.94 -0.48
C GLY A 21 14.20 -31.16 -0.40
N PHE A 22 14.13 -30.15 0.48
CA PHE A 22 12.92 -29.35 0.68
C PHE A 22 13.06 -27.98 0.00
N TYR A 23 12.25 -27.74 -1.04
CA TYR A 23 12.28 -26.55 -1.89
C TYR A 23 11.01 -25.72 -1.84
N ASP A 24 9.90 -26.25 -1.31
CA ASP A 24 8.60 -25.54 -1.18
C ASP A 24 8.68 -24.53 -0.02
N THR A 25 9.44 -23.46 -0.24
CA THR A 25 9.82 -22.51 0.79
C THR A 25 9.46 -21.08 0.38
N CYS A 26 8.95 -20.30 1.33
CA CYS A 26 8.79 -18.88 1.23
C CYS A 26 9.69 -18.17 2.25
N VAL A 27 10.44 -17.17 1.82
CA VAL A 27 11.39 -16.45 2.67
C VAL A 27 10.76 -15.16 3.19
N SER A 28 10.94 -14.89 4.48
CA SER A 28 10.49 -13.64 5.10
C SER A 28 11.66 -12.89 5.71
N MET A 29 12.03 -11.78 5.11
CA MET A 29 13.04 -10.86 5.65
C MET A 29 12.34 -9.58 6.09
N LYS A 30 12.29 -9.34 7.40
CA LYS A 30 11.61 -8.20 7.99
C LYS A 30 12.56 -7.35 8.83
N SER A 31 12.34 -6.05 8.81
CA SER A 31 13.04 -5.10 9.67
C SER A 31 12.07 -4.02 10.13
N SER A 32 12.32 -3.42 11.28
CA SER A 32 11.63 -2.21 11.74
C SER A 32 12.08 -0.96 10.98
N THR A 33 13.18 -1.06 10.24
CA THR A 33 13.77 0.00 9.42
C THR A 33 13.44 -0.24 7.96
N VAL A 34 12.60 0.62 7.37
CA VAL A 34 12.14 0.50 5.98
C VAL A 34 13.31 0.38 4.98
N PRO A 35 14.32 1.28 5.00
CA PRO A 35 15.44 1.17 4.05
C PRO A 35 16.18 -0.17 4.12
N VAL A 36 16.40 -0.71 5.32
CA VAL A 36 17.08 -2.00 5.50
C VAL A 36 16.25 -3.15 4.92
N MET A 37 14.94 -3.18 5.21
CA MET A 37 14.04 -4.21 4.70
C MET A 37 13.97 -4.19 3.17
N VAL A 38 13.81 -3.00 2.57
CA VAL A 38 13.74 -2.85 1.11
C VAL A 38 15.06 -3.27 0.46
N ALA A 39 16.19 -2.81 0.99
CA ALA A 39 17.51 -3.20 0.47
C ALA A 39 17.77 -4.72 0.57
N ALA A 40 17.40 -5.34 1.69
CA ALA A 40 17.54 -6.78 1.89
C ALA A 40 16.70 -7.59 0.88
N CYS A 41 15.43 -7.24 0.70
CA CYS A 41 14.56 -7.93 -0.25
C CYS A 41 15.02 -7.76 -1.71
N ARG A 42 15.47 -6.55 -2.09
CA ARG A 42 16.06 -6.32 -3.42
C ARG A 42 17.34 -7.13 -3.65
N LEU A 43 18.23 -7.14 -2.66
CA LEU A 43 19.48 -7.90 -2.75
C LEU A 43 19.22 -9.41 -2.82
N PHE A 44 18.25 -9.91 -2.05
CA PHE A 44 17.85 -11.31 -2.09
C PHE A 44 17.29 -11.69 -3.47
N ARG A 45 16.37 -10.89 -4.02
CA ARG A 45 15.75 -11.14 -5.33
C ARG A 45 16.77 -11.14 -6.49
N GLN A 46 17.88 -10.41 -6.37
CA GLN A 46 18.95 -10.45 -7.37
C GLN A 46 19.70 -11.81 -7.41
N ARG A 47 19.56 -12.64 -6.36
CA ARG A 47 20.34 -13.86 -6.17
C ARG A 47 19.52 -15.14 -6.26
N CYS A 48 18.19 -15.08 -6.06
CA CYS A 48 17.30 -16.24 -6.18
C CYS A 48 15.84 -15.82 -6.35
N ASP A 49 15.00 -16.80 -6.76
CA ASP A 49 13.59 -16.62 -7.09
C ASP A 49 12.64 -17.20 -6.05
N TYR A 50 13.11 -17.59 -4.86
CA TYR A 50 12.21 -18.02 -3.79
C TYR A 50 11.18 -16.94 -3.46
N PRO A 51 9.89 -17.30 -3.29
CA PRO A 51 8.85 -16.36 -2.93
C PRO A 51 9.20 -15.58 -1.66
N LEU A 52 8.93 -14.26 -1.69
CA LEU A 52 9.15 -13.38 -0.56
C LEU A 52 7.83 -13.02 0.14
N HIS A 53 7.80 -13.19 1.45
CA HIS A 53 6.78 -12.64 2.33
C HIS A 53 7.29 -11.32 2.90
N ILE A 54 6.81 -10.21 2.34
CA ILE A 54 7.31 -8.88 2.66
C ILE A 54 6.48 -8.17 3.73
N GLY A 55 7.11 -7.30 4.49
CA GLY A 55 6.44 -6.46 5.48
C GLY A 55 7.42 -5.80 6.43
N VAL A 56 7.08 -4.62 6.90
CA VAL A 56 7.80 -3.93 7.96
C VAL A 56 7.31 -4.45 9.31
N THR A 57 8.19 -4.72 10.26
CA THR A 57 7.83 -5.17 11.61
C THR A 57 7.97 -4.04 12.62
N GLU A 58 7.27 -4.16 13.76
CA GLU A 58 7.38 -3.17 14.86
C GLU A 58 7.12 -1.73 14.38
N THR A 59 6.08 -1.55 13.58
CA THR A 59 5.83 -0.26 12.94
C THR A 59 5.25 0.79 13.88
N GLY A 60 4.69 0.36 15.02
CA GLY A 60 4.12 1.23 16.04
C GLY A 60 2.66 1.60 15.81
N PRO A 61 2.21 2.78 16.30
CA PRO A 61 0.81 3.21 16.19
C PRO A 61 0.35 3.32 14.74
N VAL A 62 -0.97 3.20 14.53
CA VAL A 62 -1.63 3.14 13.20
C VAL A 62 -1.08 4.17 12.22
N ARG A 63 -1.03 5.45 12.59
CA ARG A 63 -0.59 6.51 11.69
C ARG A 63 0.82 6.28 11.12
N MET A 64 1.79 6.04 11.99
CA MET A 64 3.18 5.82 11.55
C MET A 64 3.37 4.44 10.96
N GLY A 65 2.65 3.45 11.48
CA GLY A 65 2.64 2.09 10.97
C GLY A 65 2.15 1.99 9.54
N MET A 66 1.10 2.72 9.18
CA MET A 66 0.59 2.84 7.81
C MET A 66 1.65 3.45 6.88
N ILE A 67 2.29 4.54 7.30
CA ILE A 67 3.33 5.21 6.49
C ILE A 67 4.50 4.26 6.23
N LYS A 68 5.04 3.63 7.28
CA LYS A 68 6.16 2.68 7.15
C LYS A 68 5.80 1.50 6.26
N SER A 69 4.62 0.93 6.45
CA SER A 69 4.13 -0.22 5.67
C SER A 69 3.92 0.17 4.21
N ALA A 70 3.28 1.31 3.94
CA ALA A 70 3.08 1.80 2.59
C ALA A 70 4.41 2.07 1.86
N MET A 71 5.39 2.68 2.55
CA MET A 71 6.71 2.91 1.98
C MET A 71 7.46 1.60 1.70
N GLY A 72 7.51 0.69 2.69
CA GLY A 72 8.32 -0.52 2.57
C GLY A 72 7.71 -1.56 1.64
N ILE A 73 6.45 -1.88 1.84
CA ILE A 73 5.72 -2.84 1.00
C ILE A 73 5.53 -2.24 -0.40
N GLY A 74 5.07 -0.98 -0.49
CA GLY A 74 4.83 -0.31 -1.77
C GLY A 74 6.07 -0.24 -2.65
N ALA A 75 7.24 0.11 -2.09
CA ALA A 75 8.49 0.16 -2.85
C ALA A 75 8.83 -1.20 -3.49
N LEU A 76 8.67 -2.30 -2.74
CA LEU A 76 8.95 -3.63 -3.25
C LEU A 76 7.91 -4.10 -4.28
N LEU A 77 6.62 -3.84 -4.04
CA LEU A 77 5.56 -4.19 -4.98
C LEU A 77 5.72 -3.47 -6.33
N LEU A 78 6.16 -2.21 -6.33
CA LEU A 78 6.45 -1.45 -7.56
C LEU A 78 7.66 -1.99 -8.31
N ASP A 79 8.59 -2.67 -7.62
CA ASP A 79 9.71 -3.40 -8.23
C ASP A 79 9.31 -4.82 -8.69
N GLY A 80 8.06 -5.24 -8.49
CA GLY A 80 7.59 -6.61 -8.78
C GLY A 80 8.09 -7.64 -7.76
N ILE A 81 8.43 -7.22 -6.54
CA ILE A 81 8.95 -8.05 -5.46
C ILE A 81 7.89 -8.22 -4.37
N GLY A 82 7.60 -9.47 -3.98
CA GLY A 82 6.69 -9.80 -2.88
C GLY A 82 5.46 -10.55 -3.35
N GLU A 83 5.44 -11.83 -3.06
CA GLU A 83 4.34 -12.74 -3.41
C GLU A 83 3.25 -12.75 -2.34
N THR A 84 3.62 -12.42 -1.12
CA THR A 84 2.69 -12.24 0.00
C THR A 84 3.11 -11.05 0.87
N VAL A 85 2.15 -10.42 1.55
CA VAL A 85 2.39 -9.22 2.35
C VAL A 85 1.86 -9.37 3.77
N ARG A 86 2.50 -8.69 4.72
CA ARG A 86 1.99 -8.49 6.08
C ARG A 86 2.18 -7.04 6.51
N VAL A 87 1.11 -6.41 6.89
CA VAL A 87 1.13 -5.14 7.63
C VAL A 87 1.19 -5.46 9.13
N SER A 88 1.92 -4.68 9.90
CA SER A 88 1.97 -4.79 11.36
C SER A 88 1.61 -3.45 11.98
N LEU A 89 0.55 -3.42 12.78
CA LEU A 89 0.06 -2.23 13.47
C LEU A 89 -0.22 -2.54 14.94
N THR A 90 -0.02 -1.56 15.81
CA THR A 90 -0.52 -1.64 17.17
C THR A 90 -2.00 -1.22 17.17
N ALA A 91 -2.87 -2.12 16.68
CA ALA A 91 -4.31 -1.91 16.50
C ALA A 91 -5.04 -3.25 16.40
N ASP A 92 -6.38 -3.20 16.19
CA ASP A 92 -7.16 -4.39 15.84
C ASP A 92 -6.58 -5.04 14.56
N PRO A 93 -6.34 -6.37 14.55
CA PRO A 93 -5.75 -7.07 13.40
C PRO A 93 -6.50 -6.88 12.08
N VAL A 94 -7.81 -6.63 12.12
CA VAL A 94 -8.61 -6.36 10.92
C VAL A 94 -8.13 -5.09 10.20
N GLN A 95 -7.60 -4.11 10.94
CA GLN A 95 -7.02 -2.89 10.35
C GLN A 95 -5.80 -3.17 9.49
N GLU A 96 -5.02 -4.20 9.81
CA GLU A 96 -3.86 -4.62 9.01
C GLU A 96 -4.28 -5.14 7.63
N VAL A 97 -5.43 -5.84 7.56
CA VAL A 97 -6.00 -6.34 6.30
C VAL A 97 -6.48 -5.18 5.43
N TYR A 98 -7.17 -4.21 6.02
CA TYR A 98 -7.58 -3.00 5.29
C TYR A 98 -6.36 -2.23 4.78
N ALA A 99 -5.37 -2.01 5.62
CA ALA A 99 -4.12 -1.35 5.24
C ALA A 99 -3.41 -2.07 4.09
N ALA A 100 -3.33 -3.39 4.12
CA ALA A 100 -2.73 -4.18 3.05
C ALA A 100 -3.51 -4.02 1.72
N LYS A 101 -4.84 -4.05 1.77
CA LYS A 101 -5.70 -3.83 0.59
C LYS A 101 -5.49 -2.43 -0.01
N GLU A 102 -5.39 -1.39 0.84
CA GLU A 102 -5.11 -0.01 0.40
C GLU A 102 -3.73 0.13 -0.26
N ILE A 103 -2.70 -0.49 0.31
CA ILE A 103 -1.36 -0.50 -0.27
C ILE A 103 -1.37 -1.19 -1.64
N LEU A 104 -2.04 -2.33 -1.77
CA LEU A 104 -2.16 -3.05 -3.04
C LEU A 104 -2.92 -2.22 -4.09
N ARG A 105 -3.97 -1.50 -3.69
CA ARG A 105 -4.70 -0.59 -4.59
C ARG A 105 -3.81 0.58 -5.03
N ALA A 106 -3.13 1.22 -4.10
CA ALA A 106 -2.21 2.33 -4.41
C ALA A 106 -1.06 1.90 -5.33
N ALA A 107 -0.62 0.65 -5.23
CA ALA A 107 0.37 0.05 -6.13
C ALA A 107 -0.21 -0.42 -7.50
N GLY A 108 -1.51 -0.29 -7.72
CA GLY A 108 -2.18 -0.72 -8.96
C GLY A 108 -2.35 -2.24 -9.10
N LEU A 109 -2.07 -3.00 -8.05
CA LEU A 109 -2.13 -4.47 -8.05
C LEU A 109 -3.50 -5.02 -7.63
N ARG A 110 -4.35 -4.20 -7.05
CA ARG A 110 -5.72 -4.54 -6.68
C ARG A 110 -6.67 -3.52 -7.30
N LYS A 111 -7.66 -4.01 -8.05
CA LYS A 111 -8.66 -3.19 -8.77
C LYS A 111 -10.01 -3.10 -8.05
N GLU A 112 -10.24 -3.90 -7.02
CA GLU A 112 -11.50 -3.89 -6.27
C GLU A 112 -11.56 -2.74 -5.27
N GLY A 113 -12.73 -2.15 -5.14
CA GLY A 113 -13.01 -1.04 -4.24
C GLY A 113 -13.09 0.31 -4.96
N VAL A 114 -13.55 1.32 -4.24
CA VAL A 114 -13.71 2.67 -4.75
C VAL A 114 -12.40 3.46 -4.59
N ASN A 115 -11.95 4.08 -5.67
CA ASN A 115 -10.86 5.04 -5.64
C ASN A 115 -11.43 6.46 -5.59
N ILE A 116 -11.31 7.13 -4.45
CA ILE A 116 -11.74 8.52 -4.31
C ILE A 116 -10.57 9.43 -4.64
N ILE A 117 -10.74 10.27 -5.65
CA ILE A 117 -9.80 11.34 -5.99
C ILE A 117 -10.43 12.68 -5.66
N SER A 118 -9.69 13.55 -5.00
CA SER A 118 -10.17 14.90 -4.67
C SER A 118 -9.05 15.91 -4.84
N CYS A 119 -9.43 17.13 -5.23
CA CYS A 119 -8.47 18.21 -5.28
C CYS A 119 -8.12 18.70 -3.85
N PRO A 120 -6.92 19.30 -3.64
CA PRO A 120 -6.63 19.96 -2.38
C PRO A 120 -7.49 21.20 -2.24
N THR A 121 -7.85 21.55 -1.00
CA THR A 121 -8.54 22.81 -0.71
C THR A 121 -7.66 24.00 -1.08
N CYS A 122 -8.09 24.79 -2.05
CA CYS A 122 -7.38 25.97 -2.51
C CYS A 122 -8.29 27.20 -2.46
N GLY A 123 -7.79 28.39 -2.77
CA GLY A 123 -8.58 29.63 -2.76
C GLY A 123 -9.77 29.68 -3.74
N ARG A 124 -9.92 28.70 -4.62
CA ARG A 124 -11.04 28.55 -5.55
C ARG A 124 -12.12 27.59 -5.06
N THR A 125 -11.89 26.87 -3.97
CA THR A 125 -12.89 25.96 -3.38
C THR A 125 -14.10 26.75 -2.90
N SER A 126 -15.28 26.39 -3.39
CA SER A 126 -16.54 27.10 -3.11
C SER A 126 -17.56 26.28 -2.32
N ILE A 127 -17.22 25.05 -1.96
CA ILE A 127 -18.05 24.09 -1.23
C ILE A 127 -17.32 23.55 -0.01
N ASP A 128 -18.02 22.89 0.89
CA ASP A 128 -17.42 22.08 1.95
C ASP A 128 -16.86 20.77 1.37
N LEU A 129 -15.70 20.91 0.70
CA LEU A 129 -15.02 19.79 0.03
C LEU A 129 -14.59 18.71 1.02
N ILE A 130 -14.07 19.10 2.19
CA ILE A 130 -13.58 18.16 3.21
C ILE A 130 -14.74 17.32 3.71
N GLY A 131 -15.84 17.94 4.16
CA GLY A 131 -17.00 17.22 4.65
C GLY A 131 -17.63 16.31 3.59
N LEU A 132 -17.63 16.72 2.32
CA LEU A 132 -18.16 15.91 1.22
C LEU A 132 -17.29 14.68 0.94
N VAL A 133 -15.96 14.83 0.95
CA VAL A 133 -15.02 13.69 0.78
C VAL A 133 -15.14 12.71 1.94
N GLU A 134 -15.22 13.20 3.19
CA GLU A 134 -15.39 12.34 4.35
C GLU A 134 -16.74 11.58 4.35
N GLN A 135 -17.81 12.24 3.88
CA GLN A 135 -19.10 11.56 3.71
C GLN A 135 -19.05 10.50 2.62
N GLY A 136 -18.41 10.81 1.49
CA GLY A 136 -18.21 9.88 0.39
C GLY A 136 -17.40 8.66 0.82
N ASP A 137 -16.28 8.88 1.50
CA ASP A 137 -15.41 7.80 1.99
C ASP A 137 -16.19 6.86 2.94
N ARG A 138 -16.92 7.42 3.91
CA ARG A 138 -17.77 6.63 4.81
C ARG A 138 -18.87 5.86 4.10
N ALA A 139 -19.55 6.50 3.15
CA ALA A 139 -20.67 5.88 2.42
C ALA A 139 -20.23 4.77 1.47
N LEU A 140 -18.99 4.83 0.99
CA LEU A 140 -18.42 3.89 0.03
C LEU A 140 -17.54 2.81 0.68
N GLN A 141 -17.39 2.86 2.02
CA GLN A 141 -16.71 1.80 2.76
C GLN A 141 -17.37 0.44 2.50
N GLY A 142 -16.54 -0.55 2.13
CA GLY A 142 -17.02 -1.90 1.82
C GLY A 142 -17.63 -2.07 0.43
N CYS A 143 -17.70 -1.03 -0.38
CA CYS A 143 -18.05 -1.16 -1.79
C CYS A 143 -16.92 -1.84 -2.57
N GLU A 144 -17.20 -3.00 -3.14
CA GLU A 144 -16.20 -3.79 -3.89
C GLU A 144 -16.13 -3.43 -5.39
N LYS A 145 -16.97 -2.50 -5.85
CA LYS A 145 -16.97 -2.07 -7.24
C LYS A 145 -15.67 -1.34 -7.57
N ASN A 146 -15.04 -1.72 -8.67
CA ASN A 146 -13.89 -1.00 -9.20
C ASN A 146 -14.37 0.27 -9.92
N ILE A 147 -14.52 1.35 -9.17
CA ILE A 147 -14.93 2.67 -9.69
C ILE A 147 -14.04 3.77 -9.11
N THR A 148 -13.86 4.81 -9.90
CA THR A 148 -13.21 6.05 -9.47
C THR A 148 -14.27 7.13 -9.27
N VAL A 149 -14.26 7.73 -8.09
CA VAL A 149 -15.13 8.85 -7.73
C VAL A 149 -14.27 10.10 -7.57
N ALA A 150 -14.53 11.11 -8.39
CA ALA A 150 -13.85 12.40 -8.31
C ALA A 150 -14.69 13.42 -7.55
N VAL A 151 -14.10 14.07 -6.53
CA VAL A 151 -14.75 15.13 -5.76
C VAL A 151 -13.91 16.40 -5.87
N MET A 152 -14.42 17.38 -6.62
CA MET A 152 -13.70 18.61 -6.97
C MET A 152 -14.37 19.84 -6.40
N GLY A 153 -13.58 20.74 -5.80
CA GLY A 153 -14.05 21.88 -5.02
C GLY A 153 -14.43 23.13 -5.83
N CYS A 154 -14.23 23.16 -7.15
CA CYS A 154 -14.53 24.33 -7.98
C CYS A 154 -14.91 23.98 -9.41
N VAL A 155 -15.59 24.91 -10.10
CA VAL A 155 -16.02 24.76 -11.50
C VAL A 155 -14.88 24.92 -12.52
N VAL A 156 -13.72 25.45 -12.11
CA VAL A 156 -12.65 25.79 -13.05
C VAL A 156 -11.89 24.52 -13.49
N ASN A 157 -11.37 23.76 -12.56
CA ASN A 157 -10.63 22.53 -12.83
C ASN A 157 -11.49 21.27 -12.68
N GLY A 158 -12.57 21.37 -11.88
CA GLY A 158 -13.40 20.23 -11.52
C GLY A 158 -13.89 19.41 -12.71
N PRO A 159 -14.51 20.02 -13.73
CA PRO A 159 -15.00 19.26 -14.89
C PRO A 159 -13.88 18.55 -15.69
N GLY A 160 -12.68 19.14 -15.75
CA GLY A 160 -11.55 18.55 -16.46
C GLY A 160 -10.94 17.37 -15.69
N GLU A 161 -10.70 17.55 -14.39
CA GLU A 161 -10.10 16.55 -13.51
C GLU A 161 -11.06 15.38 -13.21
N ALA A 162 -12.38 15.64 -13.20
CA ALA A 162 -13.41 14.62 -13.01
C ALA A 162 -13.72 13.81 -14.28
N ARG A 163 -13.23 14.22 -15.44
CA ARG A 163 -13.60 13.61 -16.74
C ARG A 163 -13.22 12.14 -16.86
N GLU A 164 -12.13 11.74 -16.26
CA GLU A 164 -11.63 10.35 -16.32
C GLU A 164 -12.17 9.47 -15.17
N ALA A 165 -12.99 10.03 -14.27
CA ALA A 165 -13.64 9.29 -13.21
C ALA A 165 -14.98 8.71 -13.69
N ASP A 166 -15.39 7.59 -13.09
CA ASP A 166 -16.71 6.98 -13.37
C ASP A 166 -17.85 7.86 -12.82
N ILE A 167 -17.59 8.53 -11.70
CA ILE A 167 -18.53 9.49 -11.08
C ILE A 167 -17.76 10.75 -10.73
N GLY A 168 -18.25 11.91 -11.15
CA GLY A 168 -17.66 13.20 -10.85
C GLY A 168 -18.62 14.13 -10.12
N ILE A 169 -18.15 14.73 -9.02
CA ILE A 169 -18.81 15.81 -8.29
C ILE A 169 -17.92 17.04 -8.39
N ALA A 170 -18.43 18.12 -8.96
CA ALA A 170 -17.70 19.38 -9.06
C ALA A 170 -18.49 20.47 -8.35
N GLY A 171 -17.87 21.10 -7.35
CA GLY A 171 -18.48 22.25 -6.66
C GLY A 171 -18.60 23.44 -7.58
N GLY A 172 -19.74 24.11 -7.55
CA GLY A 172 -20.04 25.34 -8.27
C GLY A 172 -20.73 26.35 -7.38
N LYS A 173 -20.72 27.60 -7.83
CA LYS A 173 -21.75 28.54 -7.40
C LYS A 173 -22.95 28.31 -8.31
N ASP A 174 -24.14 28.28 -7.73
CA ASP A 174 -25.43 28.20 -8.43
C ASP A 174 -25.51 29.16 -9.62
#